data_01f902a026ffa1357675395daf9036d4
#
_entry.id   01f902a026ffa1357675395daf9036d4
#
_cell.length_a   1.000
_cell.length_b   1.000
_cell.length_c   1.000
_cell.angle_alpha   90.00
_cell.angle_beta   90.00
_cell.angle_gamma   90.00
#
_symmetry.space_group_name_H-M   'P 1'
#
loop_
_entity.id
_entity.type
_entity.pdbx_description
1 polymer ?
#
loop_
_entity_poly.entity_id
_entity_poly.type
_entity_poly.pdbx_seq_one_letter_code
_entity_poly.pdbx_strand_id
1 'polypeptide(L)'
;MKWFKKQETAATVPVQLRDGEHHPFGMLSRYVPMGRGELQLYRQVREAVPLVDAAIYKLVRMCGGVTAECTDPRAQRELQEFLRTVPVGRGQYGINAFLDMYLDSMLTFGSAVGEIVPVGKMRDIGALLCGRMDRREIREGEHPLEFSICGPDEKGVIGPLPRQELLLFTPLHPEAEHPYGVSLLRSLPFMADILMKIYHTMGVNWERCGNVRFAVTCKNGEGQAAERSRQLAQQWSGAMQDTRNGSVRDFVAVGDVDIRVIGGDAPILDSEVPVRQILEQIVAKTGIPPFMLGLSWSSTERMSSQQADLLTTEVTAIRRMLTPAVERVCRLWLRMHGYACGFTVLWDDINLQDQVEEARAELYRQQARKLQIENDRAEKGL
;
A
#
# COMPACT_ATOMS: atom_id res chain seq x y z
N MET A 1 -59.27 29.31 16.87
CA MET A 1 -57.95 28.76 17.03
C MET A 1 -57.64 27.86 15.81
N LYS A 2 -56.91 28.32 14.80
CA LYS A 2 -56.61 27.57 13.59
C LYS A 2 -55.25 26.89 13.81
N TRP A 3 -55.20 25.58 13.79
CA TRP A 3 -54.00 24.79 13.83
C TRP A 3 -53.34 24.83 12.45
N PHE A 4 -52.18 25.43 12.34
CA PHE A 4 -51.33 25.31 11.16
C PHE A 4 -50.70 23.93 11.17
N LYS A 5 -51.12 23.06 10.25
CA LYS A 5 -50.39 21.86 9.88
C LYS A 5 -49.10 22.28 9.20
N LYS A 6 -47.97 21.98 9.81
CA LYS A 6 -46.63 22.07 9.19
C LYS A 6 -46.62 21.06 8.04
N GLN A 7 -46.60 21.55 6.81
CA GLN A 7 -46.32 20.71 5.64
C GLN A 7 -44.88 20.22 5.75
N GLU A 8 -44.72 18.95 5.94
CA GLU A 8 -43.43 18.30 5.71
C GLU A 8 -43.12 18.38 4.20
N THR A 9 -42.17 19.20 3.86
CA THR A 9 -41.56 19.17 2.52
C THR A 9 -40.88 17.81 2.34
N ALA A 10 -41.51 16.97 1.54
CA ALA A 10 -40.90 15.74 1.11
C ALA A 10 -39.57 16.09 0.39
N ALA A 11 -38.46 15.63 0.93
CA ALA A 11 -37.17 15.76 0.30
C ALA A 11 -37.25 15.07 -1.07
N THR A 12 -37.13 15.83 -2.13
CA THR A 12 -37.02 15.33 -3.50
C THR A 12 -35.70 14.59 -3.63
N VAL A 13 -35.74 13.28 -3.52
CA VAL A 13 -34.60 12.42 -3.80
C VAL A 13 -34.47 12.35 -5.31
N PRO A 14 -33.33 12.72 -5.93
CA PRO A 14 -33.14 12.63 -7.37
C PRO A 14 -33.17 11.16 -7.82
N VAL A 15 -34.23 10.81 -8.56
CA VAL A 15 -34.52 9.42 -8.96
C VAL A 15 -33.56 8.93 -10.03
N GLN A 16 -32.95 9.82 -10.79
CA GLN A 16 -32.06 9.48 -11.93
C GLN A 16 -30.63 9.10 -11.53
N LEU A 17 -30.19 9.44 -10.32
CA LEU A 17 -28.86 9.10 -9.79
C LEU A 17 -28.96 8.06 -8.66
N ARG A 18 -30.09 7.40 -8.53
CA ARG A 18 -30.27 6.33 -7.58
C ARG A 18 -29.60 5.08 -8.13
N ASP A 19 -28.45 4.73 -7.60
CA ASP A 19 -27.85 3.42 -7.81
C ASP A 19 -28.85 2.38 -7.32
N GLY A 20 -29.43 1.65 -8.28
CA GLY A 20 -30.39 0.60 -7.96
C GLY A 20 -29.72 -0.44 -7.06
N GLU A 21 -30.37 -0.84 -5.98
CA GLU A 21 -29.93 -1.88 -5.07
C GLU A 21 -29.68 -3.25 -5.72
N HIS A 22 -29.90 -3.36 -7.04
CA HIS A 22 -29.72 -4.56 -7.84
C HIS A 22 -28.62 -4.39 -8.89
N HIS A 23 -27.40 -4.19 -8.43
CA HIS A 23 -26.24 -4.34 -9.32
C HIS A 23 -26.13 -5.83 -9.72
N PRO A 24 -25.94 -6.16 -11.03
CA PRO A 24 -25.76 -7.55 -11.48
C PRO A 24 -24.59 -8.27 -10.81
N PHE A 25 -23.66 -7.53 -10.24
CA PHE A 25 -22.58 -8.02 -9.38
C PHE A 25 -22.87 -7.79 -7.89
N GLY A 26 -24.12 -7.87 -7.45
CA GLY A 26 -24.53 -7.68 -6.04
C GLY A 26 -23.78 -8.56 -5.03
N MET A 27 -23.15 -9.65 -5.47
CA MET A 27 -22.19 -10.42 -4.67
C MET A 27 -20.83 -9.69 -4.49
N LEU A 28 -20.46 -8.81 -5.41
CA LEU A 28 -19.32 -7.90 -5.26
C LEU A 28 -19.68 -6.67 -4.41
N SER A 29 -20.95 -6.43 -4.15
CA SER A 29 -21.44 -5.36 -3.27
C SER A 29 -21.12 -5.56 -1.78
N ARG A 30 -20.51 -6.67 -1.39
CA ARG A 30 -19.78 -6.73 -0.09
C ARG A 30 -18.58 -5.78 -0.06
N TYR A 31 -18.21 -5.23 -1.19
CA TYR A 31 -17.29 -4.13 -1.35
C TYR A 31 -18.06 -2.79 -1.30
N VAL A 32 -18.78 -2.57 -0.25
CA VAL A 32 -19.27 -1.22 0.09
C VAL A 32 -18.06 -0.42 0.55
N PRO A 33 -17.78 0.78 -0.01
CA PRO A 33 -16.79 1.68 0.55
C PRO A 33 -17.12 1.86 2.03
N MET A 34 -16.30 1.28 2.88
CA MET A 34 -16.54 1.29 4.32
C MET A 34 -15.91 2.57 4.88
N GLY A 35 -16.62 3.57 5.25
CA GLY A 35 -16.14 4.79 5.86
C GLY A 35 -14.85 4.62 6.72
N ARG A 36 -14.79 5.04 7.96
CA ARG A 36 -13.57 4.93 8.81
C ARG A 36 -12.99 3.51 9.00
N GLY A 37 -13.80 2.47 8.83
CA GLY A 37 -13.33 1.07 8.84
C GLY A 37 -12.39 0.73 7.69
N GLU A 38 -12.51 1.42 6.57
CA GLU A 38 -11.69 1.20 5.37
C GLU A 38 -10.21 1.50 5.62
N LEU A 39 -9.90 2.57 6.35
CA LEU A 39 -8.52 2.94 6.66
C LEU A 39 -7.80 1.89 7.53
N GLN A 40 -8.52 1.27 8.46
CA GLN A 40 -7.99 0.16 9.26
C GLN A 40 -7.77 -1.08 8.39
N LEU A 41 -8.70 -1.35 7.46
CA LEU A 41 -8.60 -2.47 6.55
C LEU A 41 -7.36 -2.36 5.64
N TYR A 42 -7.06 -1.18 5.10
CA TYR A 42 -5.85 -0.97 4.29
C TYR A 42 -4.56 -1.25 5.09
N ARG A 43 -4.52 -0.84 6.35
CA ARG A 43 -3.40 -1.19 7.23
C ARG A 43 -3.27 -2.69 7.42
N GLN A 44 -4.39 -3.38 7.70
CA GLN A 44 -4.40 -4.82 7.87
C GLN A 44 -3.96 -5.56 6.59
N VAL A 45 -4.36 -5.10 5.42
CA VAL A 45 -3.90 -5.67 4.14
C VAL A 45 -2.38 -5.56 3.99
N ARG A 46 -1.78 -4.42 4.35
CA ARG A 46 -0.32 -4.27 4.34
C ARG A 46 0.38 -5.22 5.30
N GLU A 47 -0.15 -5.37 6.51
CA GLU A 47 0.41 -6.27 7.53
C GLU A 47 0.25 -7.75 7.13
N ALA A 48 -0.88 -8.12 6.50
CA ALA A 48 -1.19 -9.49 6.13
C ALA A 48 -0.52 -9.96 4.82
N VAL A 49 -0.29 -9.06 3.87
CA VAL A 49 0.23 -9.38 2.54
C VAL A 49 1.58 -8.68 2.32
N PRO A 50 2.71 -9.36 2.59
CA PRO A 50 4.05 -8.77 2.50
C PRO A 50 4.37 -8.13 1.15
N LEU A 51 3.81 -8.67 0.06
CA LEU A 51 4.00 -8.14 -1.29
C LEU A 51 3.42 -6.72 -1.43
N VAL A 52 2.27 -6.45 -0.81
CA VAL A 52 1.63 -5.13 -0.80
C VAL A 52 2.48 -4.14 -0.02
N ASP A 53 2.96 -4.52 1.14
CA ASP A 53 3.83 -3.67 1.96
C ASP A 53 5.15 -3.36 1.24
N ALA A 54 5.79 -4.36 0.64
CA ALA A 54 6.99 -4.20 -0.17
C ALA A 54 6.77 -3.24 -1.35
N ALA A 55 5.59 -3.29 -1.98
CA ALA A 55 5.23 -2.40 -3.09
C ALA A 55 5.17 -0.93 -2.62
N ILE A 56 4.49 -0.66 -1.50
CA ILE A 56 4.42 0.69 -0.93
C ILE A 56 5.83 1.21 -0.60
N TYR A 57 6.65 0.41 0.10
CA TYR A 57 8.02 0.82 0.42
C TYR A 57 8.89 1.11 -0.81
N LYS A 58 8.72 0.33 -1.88
CA LYS A 58 9.46 0.57 -3.13
C LYS A 58 9.03 1.88 -3.78
N LEU A 59 7.73 2.16 -3.87
CA LEU A 59 7.23 3.43 -4.42
C LEU A 59 7.74 4.63 -3.61
N VAL A 60 7.71 4.56 -2.29
CA VAL A 60 8.25 5.62 -1.42
C VAL A 60 9.72 5.87 -1.71
N ARG A 61 10.54 4.82 -1.74
CA ARG A 61 11.98 4.95 -1.99
C ARG A 61 12.32 5.44 -3.40
N MET A 62 11.54 5.06 -4.41
CA MET A 62 11.73 5.49 -5.78
C MET A 62 11.36 6.96 -6.00
N CYS A 63 10.55 7.55 -5.14
CA CYS A 63 10.32 8.99 -5.19
C CYS A 63 11.60 9.80 -4.96
N GLY A 64 12.62 9.22 -4.32
CA GLY A 64 13.90 9.88 -4.10
C GLY A 64 13.81 11.12 -3.21
N GLY A 65 14.89 11.90 -3.19
CA GLY A 65 14.98 13.11 -2.42
C GLY A 65 14.47 14.35 -3.18
N VAL A 66 14.24 15.40 -2.41
CA VAL A 66 13.85 16.72 -2.91
C VAL A 66 14.76 17.79 -2.34
N THR A 67 15.11 18.77 -3.17
CA THR A 67 15.84 19.99 -2.81
C THR A 67 15.09 21.21 -3.33
N ALA A 68 15.54 22.39 -2.92
CA ALA A 68 15.02 23.65 -3.45
C ALA A 68 16.16 24.57 -3.84
N GLU A 69 16.06 25.20 -5.00
CA GLU A 69 16.99 26.21 -5.47
C GLU A 69 16.37 27.60 -5.40
N CYS A 70 17.08 28.55 -4.79
CA CYS A 70 16.67 29.95 -4.68
C CYS A 70 17.52 30.85 -5.57
N THR A 71 16.96 31.96 -6.00
CA THR A 71 17.72 32.98 -6.75
C THR A 71 18.68 33.77 -5.88
N ASP A 72 18.45 33.84 -4.55
CA ASP A 72 19.34 34.49 -3.59
C ASP A 72 20.30 33.40 -2.97
N PRO A 73 21.61 33.58 -3.07
CA PRO A 73 22.60 32.58 -2.55
C PRO A 73 22.59 32.46 -1.02
N ARG A 74 22.14 33.49 -0.28
CA ARG A 74 22.04 33.42 1.16
C ARG A 74 20.79 32.62 1.56
N ALA A 75 19.65 32.96 0.97
CA ALA A 75 18.41 32.21 1.15
C ALA A 75 18.58 30.74 0.77
N GLN A 76 19.31 30.46 -0.30
CA GLN A 76 19.64 29.10 -0.76
C GLN A 76 20.33 28.28 0.34
N ARG A 77 21.39 28.78 0.94
CA ARG A 77 22.15 28.05 1.96
C ARG A 77 21.33 27.82 3.22
N GLU A 78 20.61 28.86 3.69
CA GLU A 78 19.80 28.77 4.90
C GLU A 78 18.58 27.85 4.70
N LEU A 79 17.92 27.89 3.54
CA LEU A 79 16.81 27.00 3.19
C LEU A 79 17.27 25.55 3.08
N GLN A 80 18.39 25.28 2.44
CA GLN A 80 18.94 23.92 2.33
C GLN A 80 19.28 23.35 3.72
N GLU A 81 19.89 24.14 4.61
CA GLU A 81 20.14 23.73 5.98
C GLU A 81 18.85 23.42 6.73
N PHE A 82 17.83 24.27 6.62
CA PHE A 82 16.50 24.02 7.18
C PHE A 82 15.91 22.71 6.64
N LEU A 83 15.87 22.52 5.32
CA LEU A 83 15.30 21.32 4.70
C LEU A 83 16.01 20.05 5.13
N ARG A 84 17.31 20.12 5.44
CA ARG A 84 18.11 19.00 5.93
C ARG A 84 17.89 18.68 7.40
N THR A 85 17.64 19.70 8.24
CA THR A 85 17.71 19.60 9.71
C THR A 85 16.36 19.70 10.40
N VAL A 86 15.29 20.11 9.72
CA VAL A 86 13.97 20.27 10.34
C VAL A 86 13.52 18.96 11.02
N PRO A 87 13.13 19.01 12.31
CA PRO A 87 12.60 17.85 13.00
C PRO A 87 11.27 17.37 12.37
N VAL A 88 11.12 16.07 12.15
CA VAL A 88 9.93 15.50 11.52
C VAL A 88 9.32 14.35 12.32
N GLY A 89 10.05 13.87 13.34
CA GLY A 89 9.60 12.79 14.20
C GLY A 89 10.61 12.55 15.32
N ARG A 90 10.41 11.47 16.07
CA ARG A 90 11.32 11.08 17.13
C ARG A 90 12.63 10.56 16.53
N GLY A 91 13.69 11.35 16.57
CA GLY A 91 14.99 11.02 16.00
C GLY A 91 15.06 11.08 14.48
N GLN A 92 14.07 11.70 13.82
CA GLN A 92 14.03 11.87 12.37
C GLN A 92 14.09 13.35 12.01
N TYR A 93 14.86 13.66 10.97
CA TYR A 93 15.12 15.01 10.51
C TYR A 93 15.08 15.10 9.00
N GLY A 94 14.74 16.30 8.51
CA GLY A 94 14.78 16.67 7.10
C GLY A 94 13.48 16.42 6.33
N ILE A 95 13.33 17.21 5.29
CA ILE A 95 12.13 17.18 4.43
C ILE A 95 11.92 15.82 3.77
N ASN A 96 13.00 15.12 3.42
CA ASN A 96 12.90 13.81 2.78
C ASN A 96 12.31 12.77 3.71
N ALA A 97 12.72 12.74 4.98
CA ALA A 97 12.11 11.85 5.97
C ALA A 97 10.64 12.18 6.24
N PHE A 98 10.26 13.48 6.18
CA PHE A 98 8.85 13.88 6.22
C PHE A 98 8.09 13.35 5.02
N LEU A 99 8.63 13.51 3.80
CA LEU A 99 8.00 13.07 2.56
C LEU A 99 7.84 11.55 2.49
N ASP A 100 8.80 10.78 3.00
CA ASP A 100 8.67 9.32 3.08
C ASP A 100 7.44 8.91 3.88
N MET A 101 7.24 9.49 5.07
CA MET A 101 6.06 9.23 5.90
C MET A 101 4.78 9.76 5.27
N TYR A 102 4.85 10.92 4.65
CA TYR A 102 3.72 11.59 4.03
C TYR A 102 3.23 10.82 2.80
N LEU A 103 4.16 10.38 1.95
CA LEU A 103 3.86 9.55 0.79
C LEU A 103 3.37 8.16 1.17
N ASP A 104 3.97 7.52 2.18
CA ASP A 104 3.49 6.24 2.71
C ASP A 104 2.01 6.35 3.14
N SER A 105 1.66 7.43 3.87
CA SER A 105 0.28 7.72 4.24
C SER A 105 -0.61 7.93 3.02
N MET A 106 -0.16 8.71 2.04
CA MET A 106 -0.90 9.01 0.82
C MET A 106 -1.22 7.75 0.01
N LEU A 107 -0.24 6.88 -0.21
CA LEU A 107 -0.41 5.63 -0.94
C LEU A 107 -1.34 4.66 -0.21
N THR A 108 -1.17 4.56 1.11
CA THR A 108 -1.94 3.62 1.94
C THR A 108 -3.40 4.05 2.11
N PHE A 109 -3.65 5.32 2.39
CA PHE A 109 -4.97 5.80 2.79
C PHE A 109 -5.69 6.63 1.71
N GLY A 110 -5.03 6.90 0.58
CA GLY A 110 -5.58 7.72 -0.49
C GLY A 110 -5.35 9.21 -0.32
N SER A 111 -4.83 9.62 0.83
CA SER A 111 -4.46 11.02 1.10
C SER A 111 -3.46 11.11 2.24
N ALA A 112 -2.80 12.24 2.35
CA ALA A 112 -1.93 12.55 3.47
C ALA A 112 -2.25 13.91 4.06
N VAL A 113 -2.09 14.02 5.38
CA VAL A 113 -2.16 15.26 6.14
C VAL A 113 -0.83 15.50 6.82
N GLY A 114 -0.31 16.71 6.69
CA GLY A 114 0.87 17.18 7.41
C GLY A 114 0.56 18.44 8.20
N GLU A 115 1.39 18.74 9.19
CA GLU A 115 1.31 19.94 9.99
C GLU A 115 2.66 20.64 10.02
N ILE A 116 2.65 21.93 9.72
CA ILE A 116 3.79 22.82 9.89
C ILE A 116 3.70 23.42 11.28
N VAL A 117 4.64 23.10 12.15
CA VAL A 117 4.66 23.57 13.53
C VAL A 117 5.54 24.82 13.65
N PRO A 118 4.93 26.03 13.79
CA PRO A 118 5.69 27.25 13.93
C PRO A 118 6.23 27.43 15.36
N VAL A 119 7.37 28.08 15.45
CA VAL A 119 8.01 28.46 16.74
C VAL A 119 8.31 29.97 16.78
N GLY A 120 8.64 30.50 17.95
CA GLY A 120 9.07 31.90 18.10
C GLY A 120 8.03 32.92 17.66
N LYS A 121 6.74 32.71 17.93
CA LYS A 121 5.64 33.59 17.47
C LYS A 121 5.59 33.72 15.93
N MET A 122 5.65 32.60 15.23
CA MET A 122 5.65 32.52 13.75
C MET A 122 6.92 33.08 13.10
N ARG A 123 8.07 33.01 13.78
CA ARG A 123 9.33 33.48 13.21
C ARG A 123 10.11 32.37 12.51
N ASP A 124 9.85 31.12 12.87
CA ASP A 124 10.51 29.95 12.28
C ASP A 124 9.60 28.73 12.30
N ILE A 125 9.98 27.70 11.54
CA ILE A 125 9.34 26.38 11.53
C ILE A 125 10.16 25.43 12.44
N GLY A 126 9.56 25.00 13.55
CA GLY A 126 10.22 24.12 14.51
C GLY A 126 10.10 22.64 14.18
N ALA A 127 9.08 22.23 13.43
CA ALA A 127 8.90 20.83 13.01
C ALA A 127 7.92 20.71 11.84
N LEU A 128 8.01 19.58 11.13
CA LEU A 128 7.01 19.09 10.18
C LEU A 128 6.49 17.74 10.69
N LEU A 129 5.20 17.61 10.89
CA LEU A 129 4.61 16.39 11.44
C LEU A 129 3.67 15.75 10.42
N CYS A 130 3.78 14.45 10.23
CA CYS A 130 2.81 13.68 9.46
C CYS A 130 1.62 13.28 10.33
N GLY A 131 0.41 13.60 9.88
CA GLY A 131 -0.82 13.31 10.59
C GLY A 131 -1.28 11.86 10.38
N ARG A 132 -1.88 11.28 11.41
CA ARG A 132 -2.49 9.93 11.31
C ARG A 132 -3.86 10.02 10.63
N MET A 133 -3.97 9.52 9.40
CA MET A 133 -5.22 9.55 8.62
C MET A 133 -6.37 8.79 9.29
N ASP A 134 -6.09 7.70 10.01
CA ASP A 134 -7.10 6.93 10.76
C ASP A 134 -7.80 7.72 11.87
N ARG A 135 -7.28 8.89 12.22
CA ARG A 135 -7.84 9.81 13.24
C ARG A 135 -8.29 11.15 12.65
N ARG A 136 -8.29 11.28 11.34
CA ARG A 136 -8.66 12.52 10.66
C ARG A 136 -9.95 12.32 9.86
N GLU A 137 -10.67 13.40 9.68
CA GLU A 137 -11.87 13.48 8.86
C GLU A 137 -11.76 14.75 8.04
N ILE A 138 -12.09 14.66 6.76
CA ILE A 138 -12.13 15.81 5.89
C ILE A 138 -13.58 16.14 5.68
N ARG A 139 -13.98 17.37 6.01
CA ARG A 139 -15.33 17.87 5.84
C ARG A 139 -15.34 18.95 4.78
N GLU A 140 -16.34 18.86 3.92
CA GLU A 140 -16.62 19.90 2.92
C GLU A 140 -16.97 21.22 3.61
N GLY A 141 -16.52 22.32 3.01
CA GLY A 141 -16.90 23.67 3.40
C GLY A 141 -18.21 24.11 2.75
N GLU A 142 -18.51 25.40 2.85
CA GLU A 142 -19.70 26.00 2.22
C GLU A 142 -19.55 26.09 0.69
N HIS A 143 -18.32 26.12 0.18
CA HIS A 143 -18.01 26.16 -1.24
C HIS A 143 -17.27 24.89 -1.69
N PRO A 144 -17.43 24.48 -2.97
CA PRO A 144 -16.82 23.23 -3.47
C PRO A 144 -15.30 23.13 -3.35
N LEU A 145 -14.59 24.26 -3.22
CA LEU A 145 -13.13 24.32 -3.06
C LEU A 145 -12.70 24.42 -1.59
N GLU A 146 -13.66 24.58 -0.68
CA GLU A 146 -13.38 24.69 0.75
C GLU A 146 -13.54 23.34 1.43
N PHE A 147 -12.57 23.01 2.24
CA PHE A 147 -12.63 21.86 3.11
C PHE A 147 -11.93 22.15 4.43
N SER A 148 -12.27 21.43 5.46
CA SER A 148 -11.61 21.49 6.75
C SER A 148 -11.11 20.12 7.18
N ILE A 149 -9.90 20.10 7.71
CA ILE A 149 -9.30 18.90 8.30
C ILE A 149 -9.74 18.86 9.76
N CYS A 150 -10.48 17.80 10.11
CA CYS A 150 -11.02 17.59 11.44
C CYS A 150 -10.24 16.50 12.17
N GLY A 151 -10.17 16.61 13.48
CA GLY A 151 -9.55 15.63 14.34
C GLY A 151 -10.20 15.60 15.71
N PRO A 152 -9.92 14.58 16.54
CA PRO A 152 -10.42 14.52 17.91
C PRO A 152 -9.74 15.58 18.77
N ASP A 153 -10.53 16.25 19.59
CA ASP A 153 -10.08 17.10 20.69
C ASP A 153 -9.63 16.26 21.92
N GLU A 154 -9.26 16.92 23.01
CA GLU A 154 -8.89 16.24 24.26
C GLU A 154 -10.00 15.36 24.85
N LYS A 155 -11.26 15.62 24.51
CA LYS A 155 -12.45 14.86 24.91
C LYS A 155 -12.84 13.79 23.90
N GLY A 156 -12.11 13.67 22.79
CA GLY A 156 -12.40 12.72 21.72
C GLY A 156 -13.50 13.19 20.76
N VAL A 157 -13.98 14.43 20.86
CA VAL A 157 -14.96 15.00 19.93
C VAL A 157 -14.25 15.47 18.67
N ILE A 158 -14.77 15.05 17.51
CA ILE A 158 -14.18 15.41 16.21
C ILE A 158 -14.69 16.77 15.77
N GLY A 159 -13.76 17.69 15.63
CA GLY A 159 -13.99 19.04 15.15
C GLY A 159 -12.86 19.53 14.26
N PRO A 160 -13.04 20.69 13.57
CA PRO A 160 -12.00 21.28 12.76
C PRO A 160 -10.74 21.55 13.59
N LEU A 161 -9.59 21.14 13.06
CA LEU A 161 -8.30 21.43 13.69
C LEU A 161 -8.04 22.95 13.66
N PRO A 162 -7.42 23.51 14.70
CA PRO A 162 -7.03 24.93 14.69
C PRO A 162 -5.98 25.18 13.60
N ARG A 163 -5.93 26.39 13.07
CA ARG A 163 -4.92 26.84 12.09
C ARG A 163 -4.82 25.98 10.85
N GLN A 164 -5.94 25.82 10.15
CA GLN A 164 -6.02 25.10 8.87
C GLN A 164 -4.96 25.57 7.84
N GLU A 165 -4.52 26.82 7.95
CA GLU A 165 -3.47 27.40 7.12
C GLU A 165 -2.08 26.80 7.32
N LEU A 166 -1.84 26.10 8.42
CA LEU A 166 -0.59 25.40 8.70
C LEU A 166 -0.67 23.89 8.37
N LEU A 167 -1.83 23.43 7.92
CA LEU A 167 -2.01 22.04 7.55
C LEU A 167 -1.70 21.84 6.06
N LEU A 168 -1.01 20.76 5.77
CA LEU A 168 -0.76 20.24 4.43
C LEU A 168 -1.77 19.14 4.15
N PHE A 169 -2.33 19.12 2.95
CA PHE A 169 -3.22 18.07 2.48
C PHE A 169 -2.91 17.73 1.03
N THR A 170 -2.74 16.45 0.74
CA THR A 170 -2.52 15.96 -0.62
C THR A 170 -3.35 14.72 -0.86
N PRO A 171 -4.35 14.78 -1.77
CA PRO A 171 -5.11 13.62 -2.20
C PRO A 171 -4.35 12.83 -3.28
N LEU A 172 -4.46 11.50 -3.25
CA LEU A 172 -3.98 10.60 -4.29
C LEU A 172 -5.10 10.34 -5.29
N HIS A 173 -4.88 10.62 -6.56
CA HIS A 173 -5.83 10.35 -7.65
C HIS A 173 -7.29 10.70 -7.30
N PRO A 174 -7.61 11.97 -6.99
CA PRO A 174 -8.97 12.35 -6.64
C PRO A 174 -9.93 12.07 -7.80
N GLU A 175 -11.05 11.45 -7.48
CA GLU A 175 -12.17 11.19 -8.40
C GLU A 175 -13.33 12.13 -8.06
N ALA A 176 -14.28 12.34 -8.99
CA ALA A 176 -15.45 13.20 -8.74
C ALA A 176 -16.28 12.73 -7.53
N GLU A 177 -16.37 11.41 -7.32
CA GLU A 177 -17.06 10.80 -6.18
C GLU A 177 -16.19 10.68 -4.92
N HIS A 178 -14.86 10.79 -5.09
CA HIS A 178 -13.86 10.72 -4.04
C HIS A 178 -12.86 11.87 -4.13
N PRO A 179 -13.30 13.13 -3.91
CA PRO A 179 -12.46 14.32 -4.14
C PRO A 179 -11.28 14.40 -3.17
N TYR A 180 -11.35 13.68 -2.06
CA TYR A 180 -10.29 13.67 -1.04
C TYR A 180 -9.26 12.56 -1.26
N GLY A 181 -9.32 11.90 -2.42
CA GLY A 181 -8.35 10.91 -2.86
C GLY A 181 -8.79 9.47 -2.66
N VAL A 182 -8.12 8.59 -3.42
CA VAL A 182 -8.39 7.15 -3.48
C VAL A 182 -7.14 6.37 -3.13
N SER A 183 -7.24 5.46 -2.17
CA SER A 183 -6.12 4.60 -1.79
C SER A 183 -5.63 3.74 -2.97
N LEU A 184 -4.31 3.58 -3.06
CA LEU A 184 -3.72 2.59 -3.96
C LEU A 184 -4.23 1.18 -3.66
N LEU A 185 -4.63 0.92 -2.41
CA LEU A 185 -5.06 -0.39 -1.93
C LEU A 185 -6.56 -0.65 -2.12
N ARG A 186 -7.33 0.28 -2.72
CA ARG A 186 -8.81 0.26 -2.78
C ARG A 186 -9.42 -1.08 -3.23
N SER A 187 -8.84 -1.82 -4.14
CA SER A 187 -9.39 -3.11 -4.60
C SER A 187 -8.72 -4.34 -4.00
N LEU A 188 -7.64 -4.16 -3.23
CA LEU A 188 -6.83 -5.24 -2.72
C LEU A 188 -7.43 -6.02 -1.52
N PRO A 189 -8.30 -5.47 -0.65
CA PRO A 189 -8.85 -6.24 0.46
C PRO A 189 -9.54 -7.53 0.04
N PHE A 190 -10.30 -7.50 -1.05
CA PHE A 190 -10.97 -8.69 -1.58
C PHE A 190 -9.96 -9.75 -2.07
N MET A 191 -8.92 -9.32 -2.81
CA MET A 191 -7.88 -10.21 -3.30
C MET A 191 -7.04 -10.78 -2.15
N ALA A 192 -6.75 -9.96 -1.15
CA ALA A 192 -6.04 -10.38 0.06
C ALA A 192 -6.83 -11.46 0.84
N ASP A 193 -8.15 -11.30 0.98
CA ASP A 193 -9.00 -12.28 1.65
C ASP A 193 -8.97 -13.65 0.94
N ILE A 194 -9.06 -13.66 -0.39
CA ILE A 194 -8.95 -14.90 -1.18
C ILE A 194 -7.56 -15.52 -1.01
N LEU A 195 -6.49 -14.73 -1.12
CA LEU A 195 -5.12 -15.19 -0.96
C LEU A 195 -4.89 -15.83 0.42
N MET A 196 -5.36 -15.19 1.48
CA MET A 196 -5.24 -15.70 2.85
C MET A 196 -6.03 -17.01 3.05
N LYS A 197 -7.21 -17.14 2.43
CA LYS A 197 -7.98 -18.40 2.45
C LYS A 197 -7.25 -19.52 1.73
N ILE A 198 -6.60 -19.24 0.60
CA ILE A 198 -5.78 -20.24 -0.11
C ILE A 198 -4.61 -20.67 0.77
N TYR A 199 -3.84 -19.72 1.35
CA TYR A 199 -2.72 -20.05 2.23
C TYR A 199 -3.16 -20.83 3.48
N HIS A 200 -4.29 -20.45 4.08
CA HIS A 200 -4.85 -21.22 5.19
C HIS A 200 -5.18 -22.66 4.77
N THR A 201 -5.84 -22.84 3.63
CA THR A 201 -6.17 -24.17 3.09
C THR A 201 -4.92 -24.97 2.77
N MET A 202 -3.90 -24.35 2.21
CA MET A 202 -2.60 -24.96 1.99
C MET A 202 -2.00 -25.46 3.31
N GLY A 203 -1.95 -24.61 4.34
CA GLY A 203 -1.46 -24.98 5.67
C GLY A 203 -2.20 -26.19 6.25
N VAL A 204 -3.54 -26.16 6.23
CA VAL A 204 -4.37 -27.30 6.69
C VAL A 204 -4.10 -28.57 5.88
N ASN A 205 -3.93 -28.46 4.56
CA ASN A 205 -3.63 -29.62 3.72
C ASN A 205 -2.24 -30.19 4.02
N TRP A 206 -1.23 -29.34 4.25
CA TRP A 206 0.10 -29.77 4.66
C TRP A 206 0.07 -30.50 6.02
N GLU A 207 -0.68 -29.96 6.99
CA GLU A 207 -0.88 -30.63 8.29
C GLU A 207 -1.58 -31.98 8.14
N ARG A 208 -2.57 -32.07 7.24
CA ARG A 208 -3.28 -33.35 6.96
C ARG A 208 -2.39 -34.35 6.28
N CYS A 209 -1.56 -33.95 5.34
CA CYS A 209 -0.62 -34.86 4.65
C CYS A 209 0.55 -35.26 5.55
N GLY A 210 1.04 -34.36 6.41
CA GLY A 210 2.10 -34.63 7.39
C GLY A 210 1.63 -35.50 8.56
N ASN A 211 0.35 -35.44 8.93
CA ASN A 211 -0.26 -36.25 9.99
C ASN A 211 -1.00 -37.45 9.37
N VAL A 212 -0.26 -38.45 9.02
CA VAL A 212 -0.82 -39.69 8.48
C VAL A 212 -1.85 -40.28 9.46
N ARG A 213 -3.08 -40.50 9.00
CA ARG A 213 -4.15 -41.13 9.78
C ARG A 213 -4.30 -42.57 9.32
N PHE A 214 -4.48 -43.45 10.28
CA PHE A 214 -4.64 -44.85 10.00
C PHE A 214 -6.04 -45.29 10.45
N ALA A 215 -6.73 -46.06 9.60
CA ALA A 215 -7.89 -46.83 10.01
C ALA A 215 -7.43 -48.27 10.28
N VAL A 216 -7.57 -48.67 11.50
CA VAL A 216 -7.25 -50.02 11.92
C VAL A 216 -8.56 -50.78 12.06
N THR A 217 -8.80 -51.73 11.18
CA THR A 217 -10.01 -52.60 11.20
C THR A 217 -9.65 -53.99 11.58
N CYS A 218 -10.32 -54.53 12.59
CA CYS A 218 -10.17 -55.92 12.97
C CYS A 218 -11.34 -56.74 12.38
N LYS A 219 -11.04 -57.78 11.61
CA LYS A 219 -12.06 -58.74 11.15
C LYS A 219 -12.26 -59.78 12.21
N ASN A 220 -13.46 -59.98 12.67
CA ASN A 220 -13.79 -60.65 13.96
C ASN A 220 -14.37 -62.03 13.86
N GLY A 221 -14.01 -62.86 14.88
CA GLY A 221 -14.86 -63.92 15.41
C GLY A 221 -15.70 -63.37 16.59
N GLU A 222 -16.90 -63.91 16.77
CA GLU A 222 -17.90 -63.50 17.75
C GLU A 222 -17.37 -63.54 19.21
N GLY A 223 -17.63 -62.46 19.96
CA GLY A 223 -17.59 -62.44 21.43
C GLY A 223 -16.52 -61.60 22.15
N GLN A 224 -15.41 -61.21 21.54
CA GLN A 224 -14.33 -60.43 22.20
C GLN A 224 -13.90 -59.15 21.44
N ALA A 225 -14.73 -58.73 20.51
CA ALA A 225 -14.40 -57.65 19.59
C ALA A 225 -14.19 -56.29 20.29
N ALA A 226 -15.00 -55.96 21.28
CA ALA A 226 -14.95 -54.68 21.97
C ALA A 226 -13.71 -54.52 22.85
N GLU A 227 -13.29 -55.59 23.53
CA GLU A 227 -12.11 -55.56 24.41
C GLU A 227 -10.81 -55.44 23.59
N ARG A 228 -10.71 -56.22 22.51
CA ARG A 228 -9.57 -56.16 21.58
C ARG A 228 -9.47 -54.80 20.87
N SER A 229 -10.60 -54.22 20.45
CA SER A 229 -10.63 -52.90 19.85
C SER A 229 -10.14 -51.81 20.82
N ARG A 230 -10.50 -51.90 22.11
CA ARG A 230 -10.01 -50.97 23.14
C ARG A 230 -8.52 -51.12 23.39
N GLN A 231 -8.01 -52.34 23.49
CA GLN A 231 -6.58 -52.58 23.68
C GLN A 231 -5.75 -52.10 22.49
N LEU A 232 -6.23 -52.34 21.25
CA LEU A 232 -5.60 -51.84 20.03
C LEU A 232 -5.59 -50.31 19.98
N ALA A 233 -6.72 -49.67 20.33
CA ALA A 233 -6.83 -48.20 20.36
C ALA A 233 -5.89 -47.58 21.39
N GLN A 234 -5.70 -48.22 22.56
CA GLN A 234 -4.77 -47.75 23.57
C GLN A 234 -3.32 -47.86 23.12
N GLN A 235 -2.92 -49.05 22.56
CA GLN A 235 -1.58 -49.24 22.03
C GLN A 235 -1.25 -48.32 20.86
N TRP A 236 -2.25 -48.10 19.97
CA TRP A 236 -2.11 -47.16 18.86
C TRP A 236 -1.97 -45.72 19.32
N SER A 237 -2.78 -45.29 20.31
CA SER A 237 -2.70 -43.95 20.91
C SER A 237 -1.33 -43.73 21.56
N GLY A 238 -0.76 -44.70 22.22
CA GLY A 238 0.57 -44.66 22.80
C GLY A 238 1.66 -44.47 21.72
N ALA A 239 1.62 -45.29 20.68
CA ALA A 239 2.57 -45.21 19.55
C ALA A 239 2.49 -43.84 18.83
N MET A 240 1.28 -43.29 18.67
CA MET A 240 1.08 -41.98 18.07
C MET A 240 1.59 -40.81 18.95
N GLN A 241 1.45 -40.91 20.28
CA GLN A 241 2.04 -39.96 21.21
C GLN A 241 3.57 -39.97 21.15
N ASP A 242 4.17 -41.15 21.09
CA ASP A 242 5.61 -41.32 20.97
C ASP A 242 6.14 -40.73 19.65
N THR A 243 5.41 -40.89 18.54
CA THR A 243 5.76 -40.28 17.26
C THR A 243 5.72 -38.74 17.30
N ARG A 244 4.75 -38.15 18.00
CA ARG A 244 4.71 -36.67 18.26
C ARG A 244 5.88 -36.17 19.05
N ASN A 245 6.45 -37.01 19.91
CA ASN A 245 7.63 -36.73 20.72
C ASN A 245 8.96 -37.04 19.99
N GLY A 246 8.92 -37.34 18.69
CA GLY A 246 10.10 -37.58 17.87
C GLY A 246 10.64 -39.04 17.95
N SER A 247 9.92 -39.95 18.58
CA SER A 247 10.29 -41.37 18.68
C SER A 247 9.38 -42.20 17.77
N VAL A 248 9.93 -42.83 16.74
CA VAL A 248 9.18 -43.69 15.83
C VAL A 248 9.19 -45.11 16.41
N ARG A 249 8.00 -45.67 16.72
CA ARG A 249 7.82 -47.08 17.12
C ARG A 249 7.02 -47.79 16.07
N ASP A 250 7.53 -48.96 15.67
CA ASP A 250 6.81 -49.85 14.80
C ASP A 250 5.64 -50.53 15.54
N PHE A 251 4.50 -50.55 14.89
CA PHE A 251 3.29 -51.20 15.42
C PHE A 251 3.21 -52.60 14.88
N VAL A 252 3.21 -53.57 15.80
CA VAL A 252 3.05 -55.01 15.47
C VAL A 252 1.70 -55.47 15.98
N ALA A 253 0.78 -55.78 15.08
CA ALA A 253 -0.52 -56.35 15.40
C ALA A 253 -0.49 -57.86 15.12
N VAL A 254 -1.00 -58.68 16.08
CA VAL A 254 -1.18 -60.10 15.90
C VAL A 254 -2.66 -60.39 15.71
N GLY A 255 -3.05 -60.92 14.54
CA GLY A 255 -4.43 -61.24 14.16
C GLY A 255 -4.81 -60.71 12.76
N ASP A 256 -6.07 -60.90 12.35
CA ASP A 256 -6.58 -60.41 11.06
C ASP A 256 -6.92 -58.89 11.18
N VAL A 257 -5.87 -58.07 11.07
CA VAL A 257 -5.94 -56.64 11.19
C VAL A 257 -5.63 -56.01 9.84
N ASP A 258 -6.55 -55.20 9.31
CA ASP A 258 -6.35 -54.42 8.08
C ASP A 258 -6.05 -52.98 8.48
N ILE A 259 -4.88 -52.48 8.09
CA ILE A 259 -4.42 -51.09 8.36
C ILE A 259 -4.46 -50.33 7.06
N ARG A 260 -5.33 -49.35 6.98
CA ARG A 260 -5.43 -48.45 5.83
C ARG A 260 -5.00 -47.04 6.20
N VAL A 261 -4.20 -46.46 5.35
CA VAL A 261 -3.84 -45.05 5.44
C VAL A 261 -5.04 -44.23 4.96
N ILE A 262 -5.52 -43.30 5.80
CA ILE A 262 -6.61 -42.40 5.43
C ILE A 262 -6.03 -41.03 5.18
N GLY A 263 -6.24 -40.48 3.97
CA GLY A 263 -5.88 -39.10 3.60
C GLY A 263 -4.47 -38.93 3.07
N GLY A 264 -3.64 -39.99 3.01
CA GLY A 264 -2.31 -39.90 2.40
C GLY A 264 -2.35 -39.85 0.86
N ASP A 265 -3.39 -40.47 0.25
CA ASP A 265 -3.53 -40.56 -1.21
C ASP A 265 -4.34 -39.40 -1.85
N ALA A 266 -4.88 -38.48 -1.04
CA ALA A 266 -5.60 -37.35 -1.60
C ALA A 266 -4.60 -36.37 -2.25
N PRO A 267 -4.71 -36.08 -3.55
CA PRO A 267 -3.82 -35.13 -4.19
C PRO A 267 -3.93 -33.77 -3.48
N ILE A 268 -2.79 -33.16 -3.16
CA ILE A 268 -2.75 -31.79 -2.69
C ILE A 268 -3.26 -30.93 -3.84
N LEU A 269 -4.26 -30.10 -3.57
CA LEU A 269 -4.79 -29.18 -4.57
C LEU A 269 -3.65 -28.28 -5.07
N ASP A 270 -3.44 -28.28 -6.38
CA ASP A 270 -2.50 -27.37 -6.99
C ASP A 270 -3.02 -25.92 -6.82
N SER A 271 -2.29 -25.16 -6.03
CA SER A 271 -2.61 -23.75 -5.72
C SER A 271 -1.72 -22.76 -6.47
N GLU A 272 -0.79 -23.24 -7.32
CA GLU A 272 0.14 -22.35 -8.03
C GLU A 272 -0.59 -21.38 -8.94
N VAL A 273 -1.50 -21.87 -9.78
CA VAL A 273 -2.24 -21.03 -10.73
C VAL A 273 -3.11 -19.97 -10.02
N PRO A 274 -3.99 -20.30 -9.07
CA PRO A 274 -4.82 -19.29 -8.42
C PRO A 274 -4.01 -18.30 -7.60
N VAL A 275 -2.95 -18.71 -6.90
CA VAL A 275 -2.05 -17.80 -6.19
C VAL A 275 -1.38 -16.85 -7.16
N ARG A 276 -0.83 -17.36 -8.25
CA ARG A 276 -0.18 -16.56 -9.28
C ARG A 276 -1.13 -15.51 -9.86
N GLN A 277 -2.36 -15.87 -10.21
CA GLN A 277 -3.36 -14.94 -10.73
C GLN A 277 -3.68 -13.80 -9.75
N ILE A 278 -3.77 -14.10 -8.43
CA ILE A 278 -3.98 -13.07 -7.42
C ILE A 278 -2.76 -12.15 -7.30
N LEU A 279 -1.55 -12.71 -7.30
CA LEU A 279 -0.33 -11.91 -7.27
C LEU A 279 -0.19 -11.01 -8.51
N GLU A 280 -0.60 -11.49 -9.68
CA GLU A 280 -0.66 -10.68 -10.92
C GLU A 280 -1.62 -9.48 -10.78
N GLN A 281 -2.77 -9.66 -10.13
CA GLN A 281 -3.70 -8.55 -9.85
C GLN A 281 -3.10 -7.53 -8.86
N ILE A 282 -2.37 -7.99 -7.84
CA ILE A 282 -1.67 -7.11 -6.89
C ILE A 282 -0.59 -6.30 -7.62
N VAL A 283 0.20 -6.96 -8.47
CA VAL A 283 1.23 -6.32 -9.31
C VAL A 283 0.61 -5.28 -10.24
N ALA A 284 -0.45 -5.65 -10.97
CA ALA A 284 -1.16 -4.74 -11.87
C ALA A 284 -1.72 -3.52 -11.13
N LYS A 285 -2.26 -3.70 -9.91
CA LYS A 285 -2.80 -2.59 -9.10
C LYS A 285 -1.72 -1.66 -8.56
N THR A 286 -0.57 -2.20 -8.16
CA THR A 286 0.54 -1.39 -7.60
C THR A 286 1.40 -0.74 -8.67
N GLY A 287 1.32 -1.21 -9.92
CA GLY A 287 2.14 -0.72 -11.04
C GLY A 287 3.62 -1.06 -10.96
N ILE A 288 4.03 -1.85 -9.96
CA ILE A 288 5.44 -2.22 -9.77
C ILE A 288 5.75 -3.50 -10.56
N PRO A 289 6.79 -3.51 -11.39
CA PRO A 289 7.19 -4.69 -12.14
C PRO A 289 7.44 -5.92 -11.23
N PRO A 290 7.04 -7.13 -11.65
CA PRO A 290 7.18 -8.35 -10.85
C PRO A 290 8.60 -8.62 -10.37
N PHE A 291 9.61 -8.38 -11.22
CA PHE A 291 11.01 -8.61 -10.89
C PHE A 291 11.49 -7.72 -9.73
N MET A 292 10.94 -6.50 -9.60
CA MET A 292 11.26 -5.60 -8.49
C MET A 292 10.65 -6.08 -7.16
N LEU A 293 9.61 -6.90 -7.23
CA LEU A 293 8.97 -7.52 -6.06
C LEU A 293 9.54 -8.91 -5.74
N GLY A 294 10.59 -9.35 -6.47
CA GLY A 294 11.21 -10.65 -6.28
C GLY A 294 10.42 -11.81 -6.89
N LEU A 295 9.49 -11.52 -7.80
CA LEU A 295 8.72 -12.54 -8.51
C LEU A 295 9.45 -12.90 -9.81
N SER A 296 9.83 -14.17 -9.95
CA SER A 296 10.57 -14.71 -11.10
C SER A 296 9.64 -15.10 -12.26
N TRP A 297 8.76 -14.20 -12.67
CA TRP A 297 7.97 -14.44 -13.88
C TRP A 297 8.83 -14.14 -15.10
N SER A 298 8.67 -14.95 -16.15
CA SER A 298 9.45 -14.81 -17.39
C SER A 298 9.24 -13.42 -18.00
N SER A 299 10.20 -12.54 -17.83
CA SER A 299 10.28 -11.26 -18.52
C SER A 299 11.52 -11.23 -19.39
N THR A 300 11.41 -10.68 -20.60
CA THR A 300 12.57 -10.40 -21.42
C THR A 300 13.22 -9.10 -20.96
N GLU A 301 14.51 -8.93 -21.19
CA GLU A 301 15.24 -7.69 -20.87
C GLU A 301 14.52 -6.44 -21.43
N ARG A 302 14.04 -6.52 -22.67
CA ARG A 302 13.28 -5.45 -23.31
C ARG A 302 11.96 -5.12 -22.57
N MET A 303 11.24 -6.13 -22.09
CA MET A 303 10.02 -5.91 -21.30
C MET A 303 10.33 -5.25 -19.96
N SER A 304 11.43 -5.66 -19.31
CA SER A 304 11.86 -5.08 -18.04
C SER A 304 12.23 -3.60 -18.19
N SER A 305 12.93 -3.23 -19.26
CA SER A 305 13.26 -1.83 -19.57
C SER A 305 11.99 -0.99 -19.83
N GLN A 306 11.05 -1.48 -20.62
CA GLN A 306 9.77 -0.78 -20.86
C GLN A 306 8.92 -0.62 -19.58
N GLN A 307 8.93 -1.62 -18.70
CA GLN A 307 8.25 -1.54 -17.41
C GLN A 307 8.92 -0.53 -16.48
N ALA A 308 10.25 -0.41 -16.51
CA ALA A 308 10.98 0.60 -15.76
C ALA A 308 10.63 2.02 -16.23
N ASP A 309 10.52 2.25 -17.54
CA ASP A 309 10.13 3.54 -18.10
C ASP A 309 8.71 3.95 -17.69
N LEU A 310 7.76 3.00 -17.73
CA LEU A 310 6.40 3.23 -17.26
C LEU A 310 6.37 3.58 -15.77
N LEU A 311 7.13 2.86 -14.95
CA LEU A 311 7.22 3.13 -13.52
C LEU A 311 7.84 4.50 -13.23
N THR A 312 8.84 4.93 -14.00
CA THR A 312 9.42 6.27 -13.91
C THR A 312 8.36 7.36 -14.17
N THR A 313 7.46 7.11 -15.12
CA THR A 313 6.34 8.03 -15.41
C THR A 313 5.36 8.12 -14.25
N GLU A 314 5.02 6.98 -13.62
CA GLU A 314 4.15 6.94 -12.43
C GLU A 314 4.78 7.66 -11.23
N VAL A 315 6.05 7.42 -10.96
CA VAL A 315 6.78 8.10 -9.88
C VAL A 315 6.84 9.61 -10.13
N THR A 316 7.04 10.03 -11.38
CA THR A 316 7.02 11.45 -11.77
C THR A 316 5.64 12.06 -11.53
N ALA A 317 4.56 11.34 -11.80
CA ALA A 317 3.20 11.80 -11.49
C ALA A 317 2.98 11.96 -9.97
N ILE A 318 3.49 11.04 -9.15
CA ILE A 318 3.45 11.13 -7.68
C ILE A 318 4.22 12.38 -7.20
N ARG A 319 5.43 12.60 -7.70
CA ARG A 319 6.25 13.79 -7.37
C ARG A 319 5.51 15.08 -7.66
N ARG A 320 4.82 15.14 -8.81
CA ARG A 320 4.01 16.31 -9.18
C ARG A 320 2.87 16.59 -8.18
N MET A 321 2.27 15.53 -7.58
CA MET A 321 1.26 15.70 -6.53
C MET A 321 1.86 16.17 -5.20
N LEU A 322 3.09 15.78 -4.88
CA LEU A 322 3.78 16.17 -3.64
C LEU A 322 4.41 17.57 -3.71
N THR A 323 4.81 18.02 -4.89
CA THR A 323 5.52 19.31 -5.09
C THR A 323 4.80 20.50 -4.43
N PRO A 324 3.47 20.68 -4.53
CA PRO A 324 2.79 21.80 -3.89
C PRO A 324 2.93 21.82 -2.35
N ALA A 325 3.00 20.65 -1.71
CA ALA A 325 3.22 20.57 -0.27
C ALA A 325 4.63 21.05 0.11
N VAL A 326 5.65 20.63 -0.64
CA VAL A 326 7.03 21.08 -0.46
C VAL A 326 7.15 22.58 -0.72
N GLU A 327 6.58 23.08 -1.82
CA GLU A 327 6.58 24.50 -2.14
C GLU A 327 5.93 25.35 -1.04
N ARG A 328 4.86 24.85 -0.43
CA ARG A 328 4.20 25.53 0.68
C ARG A 328 5.10 25.66 1.90
N VAL A 329 5.83 24.60 2.26
CA VAL A 329 6.82 24.63 3.34
C VAL A 329 7.93 25.62 3.04
N CYS A 330 8.55 25.55 1.86
CA CYS A 330 9.63 26.44 1.44
C CYS A 330 9.18 27.90 1.42
N ARG A 331 8.03 28.17 0.82
CA ARG A 331 7.46 29.54 0.72
C ARG A 331 7.16 30.13 2.08
N LEU A 332 6.61 29.35 3.00
CA LEU A 332 6.32 29.80 4.36
C LEU A 332 7.61 30.11 5.11
N TRP A 333 8.60 29.21 5.05
CA TRP A 333 9.89 29.41 5.69
C TRP A 333 10.62 30.67 5.17
N LEU A 334 10.70 30.85 3.84
CA LEU A 334 11.31 32.04 3.23
C LEU A 334 10.65 33.33 3.69
N ARG A 335 9.32 33.35 3.75
CA ARG A 335 8.56 34.54 4.23
C ARG A 335 8.83 34.83 5.70
N MET A 336 8.92 33.79 6.55
CA MET A 336 9.23 33.96 7.99
C MET A 336 10.61 34.58 8.20
N HIS A 337 11.57 34.26 7.31
CA HIS A 337 12.94 34.78 7.35
C HIS A 337 13.14 36.08 6.54
N GLY A 338 12.08 36.66 5.99
CA GLY A 338 12.12 37.92 5.28
C GLY A 338 12.70 37.85 3.87
N TYR A 339 12.82 36.64 3.30
CA TYR A 339 13.26 36.43 1.92
C TYR A 339 12.09 36.58 0.95
N ALA A 340 12.28 37.44 -0.08
CA ALA A 340 11.31 37.65 -1.17
C ALA A 340 11.84 37.08 -2.51
N CYS A 341 12.73 36.10 -2.48
CA CYS A 341 13.32 35.49 -3.67
C CYS A 341 12.41 34.44 -4.29
N GLY A 342 12.56 34.23 -5.60
CA GLY A 342 12.00 33.04 -6.29
C GLY A 342 12.75 31.76 -5.90
N PHE A 343 12.03 30.66 -5.94
CA PHE A 343 12.65 29.34 -5.73
C PHE A 343 11.98 28.29 -6.63
N THR A 344 12.68 27.19 -6.86
CA THR A 344 12.22 26.02 -7.63
C THR A 344 12.50 24.77 -6.82
N VAL A 345 11.53 23.86 -6.76
CA VAL A 345 11.67 22.55 -6.14
C VAL A 345 12.25 21.58 -7.16
N LEU A 346 13.31 20.90 -6.80
CA LEU A 346 14.02 19.93 -7.64
C LEU A 346 13.95 18.56 -6.98
N TRP A 347 13.63 17.55 -7.78
CA TRP A 347 13.66 16.15 -7.37
C TRP A 347 14.92 15.48 -7.91
N ASP A 348 15.44 14.52 -7.16
CA ASP A 348 16.56 13.69 -7.61
C ASP A 348 16.19 12.93 -8.90
N ASP A 349 17.16 12.67 -9.74
CA ASP A 349 16.93 11.89 -10.96
C ASP A 349 16.49 10.46 -10.61
N ILE A 350 15.51 9.94 -11.35
CA ILE A 350 15.07 8.55 -11.22
C ILE A 350 15.93 7.72 -12.18
N ASN A 351 16.93 7.05 -11.64
CA ASN A 351 17.79 6.16 -12.43
C ASN A 351 17.42 4.70 -12.14
N LEU A 352 16.59 4.11 -12.98
CA LEU A 352 16.22 2.69 -12.97
C LEU A 352 16.95 1.90 -14.06
N GLN A 353 17.74 2.58 -14.91
CA GLN A 353 18.50 1.98 -16.00
C GLN A 353 19.92 1.64 -15.55
N ASP A 354 20.52 0.67 -16.24
CA ASP A 354 21.93 0.34 -16.07
C ASP A 354 22.79 1.56 -16.45
N GLN A 355 23.73 1.95 -15.60
CA GLN A 355 24.63 3.09 -15.83
C GLN A 355 25.38 2.98 -17.17
N VAL A 356 25.60 1.76 -17.66
CA VAL A 356 26.21 1.50 -18.95
C VAL A 356 25.31 1.89 -20.12
N GLU A 357 24.01 1.60 -20.02
CA GLU A 357 23.04 2.00 -21.05
C GLU A 357 22.80 3.51 -21.05
N GLU A 358 22.78 4.14 -19.88
CA GLU A 358 22.69 5.59 -19.76
C GLU A 358 23.90 6.29 -20.39
N ALA A 359 25.12 5.81 -20.11
CA ALA A 359 26.32 6.33 -20.72
C ALA A 359 26.34 6.15 -22.26
N ARG A 360 25.79 5.03 -22.76
CA ARG A 360 25.60 4.82 -24.21
C ARG A 360 24.58 5.77 -24.81
N ALA A 361 23.45 5.94 -24.15
CA ALA A 361 22.40 6.86 -24.60
C ALA A 361 22.92 8.32 -24.65
N GLU A 362 23.70 8.73 -23.66
CA GLU A 362 24.34 10.06 -23.64
C GLU A 362 25.36 10.21 -24.76
N LEU A 363 26.19 9.19 -25.01
CA LEU A 363 27.11 9.18 -26.13
C LEU A 363 26.39 9.34 -27.49
N TYR A 364 25.26 8.62 -27.69
CA TYR A 364 24.45 8.74 -28.91
C TYR A 364 23.81 10.11 -29.05
N ARG A 365 23.34 10.71 -27.97
CA ARG A 365 22.79 12.09 -27.97
C ARG A 365 23.85 13.11 -28.36
N GLN A 366 25.07 12.98 -27.84
CA GLN A 366 26.20 13.86 -28.19
C GLN A 366 26.62 13.68 -29.63
N GLN A 367 26.67 12.46 -30.15
CA GLN A 367 26.95 12.18 -31.55
C GLN A 367 25.90 12.77 -32.48
N ALA A 368 24.60 12.60 -32.15
CA ALA A 368 23.51 13.19 -32.92
C ALA A 368 23.57 14.72 -32.93
N ARG A 369 23.89 15.34 -31.80
CA ARG A 369 24.04 16.80 -31.68
C ARG A 369 25.25 17.32 -32.50
N LYS A 370 26.33 16.55 -32.52
CA LYS A 370 27.51 16.88 -33.34
C LYS A 370 27.19 16.83 -34.83
N LEU A 371 26.52 15.76 -35.28
CA LEU A 371 26.08 15.61 -36.67
C LEU A 371 25.10 16.72 -37.06
N GLN A 372 24.21 17.13 -36.18
CA GLN A 372 23.28 18.23 -36.42
C GLN A 372 24.01 19.56 -36.62
N ILE A 373 25.01 19.86 -35.77
CA ILE A 373 25.84 21.05 -35.91
C ILE A 373 26.67 21.01 -37.20
N GLU A 374 27.21 19.85 -37.61
CA GLU A 374 27.95 19.66 -38.87
C GLU A 374 27.02 19.88 -40.08
N ASN A 375 25.79 19.35 -40.06
CA ASN A 375 24.81 19.57 -41.12
C ASN A 375 24.40 21.04 -41.23
N ASP A 376 24.13 21.73 -40.11
CA ASP A 376 23.80 23.15 -40.08
C ASP A 376 24.95 24.02 -40.59
N ARG A 377 26.22 23.63 -40.40
CA ARG A 377 27.38 24.30 -40.96
C ARG A 377 27.49 24.08 -42.46
N ALA A 378 27.26 22.85 -42.92
CA ALA A 378 27.26 22.53 -44.33
C ALA A 378 26.16 23.26 -45.11
N GLU A 379 24.98 23.39 -44.54
CA GLU A 379 23.86 24.15 -45.14
C GLU A 379 24.14 25.67 -45.18
N LYS A 380 24.87 26.20 -44.19
CA LYS A 380 25.23 27.64 -44.15
C LYS A 380 26.49 27.98 -44.94
N GLY A 381 27.14 26.98 -45.58
CA GLY A 381 28.35 27.20 -46.42
C GLY A 381 29.56 27.67 -45.62
N LEU A 382 29.68 27.30 -44.34
CA LEU A 382 30.77 27.61 -43.44
C LEU A 382 31.62 26.38 -43.15
#